data_0c6c4aabb9d3b23f1faefba512c8464f
#
_entry.id   0c6c4aabb9d3b23f1faefba512c8464f
#
_cell.length_a   1.000
_cell.length_b   1.000
_cell.length_c   1.000
_cell.angle_alpha   90.00
_cell.angle_beta   90.00
_cell.angle_gamma   90.00
#
_symmetry.space_group_name_H-M   'P 1'
#
loop_
_entity.id
_entity.type
_entity.pdbx_description
1 polymer ?
#
loop_
_entity_poly.entity_id
_entity_poly.type
_entity_poly.pdbx_seq_one_letter_code
_entity_poly.pdbx_strand_id
1 'polypeptide(L)'
;MNVTMLGTGSALVTECYNTCFVLQENEEYFMVDGGGGSAILHQLKHAGIDWKEVRTIFVTHKHIDHITGIIWMIRMICQHMKQGEYEGEAVIYAHDEVIDLLLDLARKLLPKKETDFIGKRLHLIAVKNGESVEILNKRVTFFDIQSTKAKQFGFCMELGDGERLTCCGDEPYNPCEKKYAENSTL
;
A
#
# COMPACT_ATOMS: atom_id res chain seq x y z
N MET A 1 5.90 17.05 3.37
CA MET A 1 5.31 15.81 2.80
C MET A 1 4.29 16.18 1.74
N ASN A 2 4.24 15.44 0.64
CA ASN A 2 3.25 15.61 -0.43
C ASN A 2 2.33 14.37 -0.48
N VAL A 3 1.03 14.60 -0.79
CA VAL A 3 0.05 13.54 -1.04
C VAL A 3 -0.35 13.62 -2.52
N THR A 4 -0.16 12.54 -3.26
CA THR A 4 -0.55 12.43 -4.67
C THR A 4 -1.62 11.36 -4.81
N MET A 5 -2.86 11.77 -5.13
CA MET A 5 -3.94 10.84 -5.43
C MET A 5 -3.72 10.22 -6.81
N LEU A 6 -3.58 8.91 -6.89
CA LEU A 6 -3.47 8.16 -8.14
C LEU A 6 -4.84 7.75 -8.67
N GLY A 7 -5.81 7.62 -7.79
CA GLY A 7 -7.20 7.33 -8.09
C GLY A 7 -8.11 7.71 -6.94
N THR A 8 -9.37 8.02 -7.24
CA THR A 8 -10.38 8.46 -6.27
C THR A 8 -11.70 7.72 -6.41
N GLY A 9 -11.72 6.68 -7.23
CA GLY A 9 -12.94 5.96 -7.58
C GLY A 9 -13.25 4.81 -6.65
N SER A 10 -14.54 4.56 -6.41
CA SER A 10 -15.03 3.36 -5.72
C SER A 10 -14.92 2.11 -6.61
N ALA A 11 -15.28 0.93 -6.08
CA ALA A 11 -15.15 -0.36 -6.78
C ALA A 11 -15.78 -0.43 -8.18
N LEU A 12 -16.88 0.29 -8.43
CA LEU A 12 -17.67 0.20 -9.67
C LEU A 12 -17.47 1.39 -10.61
N VAL A 13 -16.48 2.23 -10.39
CA VAL A 13 -16.25 3.40 -11.27
C VAL A 13 -15.69 2.99 -12.63
N THR A 14 -16.07 3.74 -13.66
CA THR A 14 -15.62 3.54 -15.05
C THR A 14 -14.85 4.74 -15.59
N GLU A 15 -15.00 5.91 -14.98
CA GLU A 15 -14.46 7.18 -15.47
C GLU A 15 -13.15 7.62 -14.78
N CYS A 16 -12.78 6.96 -13.71
CA CYS A 16 -11.53 7.26 -12.99
C CYS A 16 -10.92 5.97 -12.43
N TYR A 17 -9.70 6.06 -11.93
CA TYR A 17 -9.04 4.94 -11.29
C TYR A 17 -9.50 4.75 -9.84
N ASN A 18 -9.46 3.51 -9.34
CA ASN A 18 -9.86 3.18 -7.97
C ASN A 18 -8.94 3.86 -6.94
N THR A 19 -9.47 4.08 -5.74
CA THR A 19 -8.80 4.81 -4.67
C THR A 19 -7.44 4.21 -4.33
N CYS A 20 -6.41 5.00 -4.55
CA CYS A 20 -5.04 4.74 -4.11
C CYS A 20 -4.24 6.04 -4.18
N PHE A 21 -3.20 6.16 -3.38
CA PHE A 21 -2.40 7.37 -3.29
C PHE A 21 -0.94 7.09 -2.93
N VAL A 22 -0.10 8.09 -3.08
CA VAL A 22 1.31 8.06 -2.69
C VAL A 22 1.59 9.22 -1.76
N LEU A 23 2.25 8.93 -0.64
CA LEU A 23 2.92 9.91 0.20
C LEU A 23 4.37 10.02 -0.24
N GLN A 24 4.86 11.24 -0.39
CA GLN A 24 6.23 11.52 -0.79
C GLN A 24 6.90 12.44 0.21
N GLU A 25 8.10 12.06 0.61
CA GLU A 25 9.02 12.92 1.34
C GLU A 25 10.41 12.81 0.73
N ASN A 26 10.95 13.94 0.26
CA ASN A 26 12.14 13.97 -0.57
C ASN A 26 12.01 13.08 -1.82
N GLU A 27 12.90 12.10 -1.99
CA GLU A 27 12.89 11.13 -3.10
C GLU A 27 12.32 9.77 -2.70
N GLU A 28 11.71 9.65 -1.51
CA GLU A 28 11.13 8.42 -1.00
C GLU A 28 9.60 8.43 -1.15
N TYR A 29 9.04 7.26 -1.49
CA TYR A 29 7.62 7.08 -1.74
C TYR A 29 7.02 5.98 -0.89
N PHE A 30 5.85 6.27 -0.32
CA PHE A 30 5.01 5.30 0.37
C PHE A 30 3.65 5.24 -0.33
N MET A 31 3.38 4.14 -1.02
CA MET A 31 2.12 3.93 -1.75
C MET A 31 1.10 3.23 -0.86
N VAL A 32 -0.14 3.68 -0.91
CA VAL A 32 -1.28 3.11 -0.19
C VAL A 32 -2.30 2.60 -1.20
N ASP A 33 -2.51 1.29 -1.17
CA ASP A 33 -3.31 0.52 -2.11
C ASP A 33 -2.82 0.59 -3.56
N GLY A 34 -3.33 -0.28 -4.42
CA GLY A 34 -2.89 -0.38 -5.81
C GLY A 34 -3.99 -0.17 -6.83
N GLY A 35 -5.22 0.07 -6.38
CA GLY A 35 -6.35 0.15 -7.31
C GLY A 35 -6.63 -1.14 -8.07
N GLY A 36 -7.42 -1.06 -9.12
CA GLY A 36 -7.98 -2.17 -9.87
C GLY A 36 -7.15 -2.62 -11.09
N GLY A 37 -5.89 -3.01 -10.92
CA GLY A 37 -5.15 -3.70 -11.98
C GLY A 37 -3.94 -2.96 -12.55
N SER A 38 -3.53 -3.29 -13.79
CA SER A 38 -2.29 -2.79 -14.40
C SER A 38 -2.24 -1.28 -14.62
N ALA A 39 -3.38 -0.63 -14.61
CA ALA A 39 -3.45 0.82 -14.78
C ALA A 39 -2.74 1.59 -13.66
N ILE A 40 -2.43 0.96 -12.52
CA ILE A 40 -1.57 1.57 -11.47
C ILE A 40 -0.24 2.07 -12.05
N LEU A 41 0.37 1.31 -12.96
CA LEU A 41 1.63 1.69 -13.60
C LEU A 41 1.47 2.94 -14.48
N HIS A 42 0.31 3.07 -15.13
CA HIS A 42 -0.03 4.27 -15.90
C HIS A 42 -0.28 5.46 -14.98
N GLN A 43 -0.98 5.26 -13.85
CA GLN A 43 -1.24 6.32 -12.87
C GLN A 43 0.06 6.86 -12.25
N LEU A 44 0.98 5.99 -11.85
CA LEU A 44 2.30 6.38 -11.36
C LEU A 44 3.06 7.20 -12.42
N LYS A 45 3.13 6.71 -13.66
CA LYS A 45 3.77 7.43 -14.76
C LYS A 45 3.13 8.79 -15.02
N HIS A 46 1.80 8.89 -14.97
CA HIS A 46 1.07 10.15 -15.19
C HIS A 46 1.34 11.15 -14.07
N ALA A 47 1.52 10.67 -12.85
CA ALA A 47 1.93 11.46 -11.69
C ALA A 47 3.43 11.84 -11.70
N GLY A 48 4.21 11.40 -12.69
CA GLY A 48 5.65 11.64 -12.76
C GLY A 48 6.47 10.78 -11.79
N ILE A 49 5.89 9.70 -11.26
CA ILE A 49 6.53 8.81 -10.31
C ILE A 49 7.05 7.57 -11.05
N ASP A 50 8.35 7.32 -10.96
CA ASP A 50 8.90 6.03 -11.43
C ASP A 50 8.47 4.94 -10.43
N TRP A 51 7.75 3.94 -10.90
CA TRP A 51 7.31 2.82 -10.08
C TRP A 51 8.47 2.08 -9.39
N LYS A 52 9.70 2.14 -9.92
CA LYS A 52 10.91 1.57 -9.31
C LYS A 52 11.31 2.25 -8.00
N GLU A 53 10.93 3.49 -7.84
CA GLU A 53 11.19 4.27 -6.62
C GLU A 53 10.12 4.04 -5.53
N VAL A 54 8.99 3.42 -5.89
CA VAL A 54 7.96 3.01 -4.93
C VAL A 54 8.41 1.73 -4.24
N ARG A 55 9.15 1.88 -3.15
CA ARG A 55 9.77 0.76 -2.41
C ARG A 55 8.99 0.34 -1.19
N THR A 56 8.10 1.17 -0.71
CA THR A 56 7.24 0.88 0.43
C THR A 56 5.78 1.00 0.04
N ILE A 57 5.02 -0.05 0.31
CA ILE A 57 3.60 -0.14 -0.03
C ILE A 57 2.84 -0.60 1.21
N PHE A 58 1.65 -0.05 1.43
CA PHE A 58 0.68 -0.56 2.40
C PHE A 58 -0.62 -0.92 1.68
N VAL A 59 -1.20 -2.06 2.05
CA VAL A 59 -2.49 -2.51 1.51
C VAL A 59 -3.50 -2.58 2.64
N THR A 60 -4.55 -1.78 2.53
CA THR A 60 -5.57 -1.63 3.57
C THR A 60 -6.39 -2.90 3.74
N HIS A 61 -6.82 -3.52 2.64
CA HIS A 61 -7.66 -4.71 2.65
C HIS A 61 -7.69 -5.45 1.30
N LYS A 62 -8.42 -6.57 1.25
CA LYS A 62 -8.37 -7.53 0.14
C LYS A 62 -9.39 -7.28 -1.00
N HIS A 63 -10.14 -6.19 -1.01
CA HIS A 63 -11.07 -5.94 -2.12
C HIS A 63 -10.32 -5.75 -3.45
N ILE A 64 -10.96 -6.15 -4.54
CA ILE A 64 -10.34 -6.24 -5.86
C ILE A 64 -9.83 -4.90 -6.37
N ASP A 65 -10.50 -3.83 -6.02
CA ASP A 65 -10.19 -2.44 -6.36
C ASP A 65 -9.07 -1.82 -5.52
N HIS A 66 -8.50 -2.55 -4.56
CA HIS A 66 -7.34 -2.18 -3.76
C HIS A 66 -6.13 -3.08 -4.04
N ILE A 67 -6.35 -4.39 -4.23
CA ILE A 67 -5.28 -5.38 -4.23
C ILE A 67 -4.75 -5.73 -5.62
N THR A 68 -5.56 -5.61 -6.70
CA THR A 68 -5.12 -6.15 -7.99
C THR A 68 -4.00 -5.35 -8.63
N GLY A 69 -3.91 -4.04 -8.39
CA GLY A 69 -2.74 -3.25 -8.79
C GLY A 69 -1.47 -3.64 -8.04
N ILE A 70 -1.58 -4.12 -6.80
CA ILE A 70 -0.43 -4.61 -6.02
C ILE A 70 0.18 -5.86 -6.64
N ILE A 71 -0.62 -6.77 -7.21
CA ILE A 71 -0.11 -7.93 -7.93
C ILE A 71 0.72 -7.49 -9.16
N TRP A 72 0.31 -6.42 -9.84
CA TRP A 72 1.12 -5.84 -10.92
C TRP A 72 2.41 -5.21 -10.40
N MET A 73 2.40 -4.53 -9.26
CA MET A 73 3.62 -4.01 -8.62
C MET A 73 4.57 -5.15 -8.24
N ILE A 74 4.06 -6.22 -7.59
CA ILE A 74 4.86 -7.42 -7.27
C ILE A 74 5.49 -8.00 -8.53
N ARG A 75 4.70 -8.16 -9.61
CA ARG A 75 5.21 -8.67 -10.90
C ARG A 75 6.35 -7.79 -11.43
N MET A 76 6.13 -6.48 -11.50
CA MET A 76 7.13 -5.54 -12.03
C MET A 76 8.41 -5.56 -11.22
N ILE A 77 8.30 -5.48 -9.89
CA ILE A 77 9.43 -5.50 -8.97
C ILE A 77 10.22 -6.81 -9.14
N CYS A 78 9.57 -7.96 -9.04
CA CYS A 78 10.23 -9.28 -9.14
C CYS A 78 10.85 -9.51 -10.52
N GLN A 79 10.17 -9.12 -11.60
CA GLN A 79 10.69 -9.27 -12.96
C GLN A 79 11.96 -8.43 -13.15
N HIS A 80 11.98 -7.18 -12.71
CA HIS A 80 13.14 -6.30 -12.87
C HIS A 80 14.27 -6.65 -11.89
N MET A 81 13.96 -7.16 -10.69
CA MET A 81 14.97 -7.77 -9.82
C MET A 81 15.68 -8.93 -10.51
N LYS A 82 14.93 -9.79 -11.21
CA LYS A 82 15.49 -10.90 -12.00
C LYS A 82 16.35 -10.43 -13.17
N GLN A 83 15.99 -9.32 -13.80
CA GLN A 83 16.74 -8.73 -14.92
C GLN A 83 17.97 -7.93 -14.44
N GLY A 84 18.11 -7.69 -13.15
CA GLY A 84 19.17 -6.83 -12.60
C GLY A 84 18.91 -5.33 -12.78
N GLU A 85 17.66 -4.95 -13.09
CA GLU A 85 17.24 -3.56 -13.35
C GLU A 85 16.53 -2.89 -12.18
N TYR A 86 16.35 -3.61 -11.07
CA TYR A 86 15.80 -3.09 -9.82
C TYR A 86 16.85 -3.23 -8.72
N GLU A 87 17.31 -2.11 -8.18
CA GLU A 87 18.30 -2.08 -7.11
C GLU A 87 17.62 -2.02 -5.73
N GLY A 88 18.27 -2.61 -4.72
CA GLY A 88 17.80 -2.61 -3.34
C GLY A 88 16.63 -3.55 -3.08
N GLU A 89 15.84 -3.22 -2.09
CA GLU A 89 14.72 -4.02 -1.58
C GLU A 89 13.40 -3.25 -1.66
N ALA A 90 12.29 -3.98 -1.59
CA ALA A 90 10.95 -3.40 -1.46
C ALA A 90 10.16 -4.11 -0.35
N VAL A 91 9.24 -3.40 0.27
CA VAL A 91 8.42 -3.90 1.37
C VAL A 91 6.94 -3.62 1.09
N ILE A 92 6.11 -4.62 1.32
CA ILE A 92 4.65 -4.51 1.30
C ILE A 92 4.13 -4.85 2.69
N TYR A 93 3.50 -3.89 3.34
CA TYR A 93 2.82 -4.06 4.62
C TYR A 93 1.33 -4.28 4.41
N ALA A 94 0.73 -5.18 5.14
CA ALA A 94 -0.72 -5.36 5.24
C ALA A 94 -1.05 -6.21 6.48
N HIS A 95 -2.32 -6.38 6.81
CA HIS A 95 -2.68 -7.42 7.78
C HIS A 95 -2.53 -8.84 7.19
N ASP A 96 -2.52 -9.84 8.05
CA ASP A 96 -2.23 -11.24 7.74
C ASP A 96 -3.03 -11.81 6.54
N GLU A 97 -4.37 -11.63 6.51
CA GLU A 97 -5.19 -12.16 5.42
C GLU A 97 -4.82 -11.60 4.03
N VAL A 98 -4.40 -10.32 3.96
CA VAL A 98 -3.95 -9.71 2.71
C VAL A 98 -2.59 -10.25 2.30
N ILE A 99 -1.66 -10.38 3.25
CA ILE A 99 -0.34 -10.96 2.98
C ILE A 99 -0.47 -12.38 2.45
N ASP A 100 -1.28 -13.23 3.10
CA ASP A 100 -1.52 -14.61 2.67
C ASP A 100 -2.11 -14.66 1.26
N LEU A 101 -3.10 -13.79 0.97
CA LEU A 101 -3.72 -13.70 -0.35
C LEU A 101 -2.73 -13.23 -1.43
N LEU A 102 -1.90 -12.21 -1.15
CA LEU A 102 -0.88 -11.72 -2.09
C LEU A 102 0.16 -12.80 -2.39
N LEU A 103 0.61 -13.55 -1.38
CA LEU A 103 1.54 -14.67 -1.55
C LEU A 103 0.92 -15.78 -2.41
N ASP A 104 -0.34 -16.12 -2.17
CA ASP A 104 -1.05 -17.15 -2.93
C ASP A 104 -1.24 -16.74 -4.39
N LEU A 105 -1.71 -15.50 -4.63
CA LEU A 105 -1.86 -14.95 -5.98
C LEU A 105 -0.51 -14.86 -6.72
N ALA A 106 0.53 -14.37 -6.06
CA ALA A 106 1.85 -14.28 -6.66
C ALA A 106 2.36 -15.66 -7.10
N ARG A 107 2.24 -16.68 -6.24
CA ARG A 107 2.65 -18.06 -6.54
C ARG A 107 1.87 -18.70 -7.68
N LYS A 108 0.58 -18.37 -7.81
CA LYS A 108 -0.29 -18.93 -8.86
C LYS A 108 -0.21 -18.21 -10.20
N LEU A 109 0.04 -16.90 -10.18
CA LEU A 109 -0.01 -16.07 -11.38
C LEU A 109 1.36 -15.77 -11.98
N LEU A 110 2.44 -15.77 -11.17
CA LEU A 110 3.76 -15.37 -11.61
C LEU A 110 4.71 -16.56 -11.76
N PRO A 111 5.67 -16.47 -12.70
CA PRO A 111 6.69 -17.50 -12.85
C PRO A 111 7.53 -17.67 -11.57
N LYS A 112 7.84 -18.92 -11.20
CA LYS A 112 8.64 -19.22 -10.01
C LYS A 112 9.95 -18.42 -9.94
N LYS A 113 10.64 -18.24 -11.08
CA LYS A 113 11.90 -17.46 -11.18
C LYS A 113 11.76 -15.99 -10.80
N GLU A 114 10.53 -15.45 -10.78
CA GLU A 114 10.21 -14.10 -10.32
C GLU A 114 9.82 -14.15 -8.83
N THR A 115 8.95 -15.07 -8.44
CA THR A 115 8.52 -15.20 -7.03
C THR A 115 9.64 -15.64 -6.08
N ASP A 116 10.76 -16.16 -6.57
CA ASP A 116 11.94 -16.49 -5.78
C ASP A 116 12.60 -15.26 -5.10
N PHE A 117 12.24 -14.04 -5.50
CA PHE A 117 12.67 -12.80 -4.83
C PHE A 117 11.81 -12.44 -3.62
N ILE A 118 10.61 -13.02 -3.50
CA ILE A 118 9.74 -12.82 -2.33
C ILE A 118 10.39 -13.49 -1.12
N GLY A 119 10.51 -12.73 -0.02
CA GLY A 119 11.22 -13.14 1.19
C GLY A 119 12.74 -12.96 1.13
N LYS A 120 13.29 -12.41 0.02
CA LYS A 120 14.73 -12.12 -0.11
C LYS A 120 15.00 -10.64 -0.32
N ARG A 121 14.34 -10.04 -1.30
CA ARG A 121 14.47 -8.63 -1.70
C ARG A 121 13.12 -7.92 -1.80
N LEU A 122 12.03 -8.67 -2.00
CA LEU A 122 10.66 -8.19 -1.85
C LEU A 122 10.07 -8.82 -0.60
N HIS A 123 9.80 -8.03 0.42
CA HIS A 123 9.29 -8.48 1.71
C HIS A 123 7.80 -8.19 1.81
N LEU A 124 7.00 -9.22 2.06
CA LEU A 124 5.58 -9.09 2.38
C LEU A 124 5.44 -9.31 3.89
N ILE A 125 5.11 -8.26 4.63
CA ILE A 125 5.16 -8.22 6.10
C ILE A 125 3.75 -8.04 6.66
N ALA A 126 3.30 -9.03 7.44
CA ALA A 126 2.05 -8.94 8.16
C ALA A 126 2.20 -8.05 9.40
N VAL A 127 1.42 -6.97 9.46
CA VAL A 127 1.37 -6.07 10.62
C VAL A 127 0.16 -6.37 11.51
N LYS A 128 0.30 -6.07 12.79
CA LYS A 128 -0.73 -6.27 13.81
C LYS A 128 -1.38 -4.96 14.23
N ASN A 129 -2.57 -5.06 14.79
CA ASN A 129 -3.26 -3.92 15.37
C ASN A 129 -2.41 -3.24 16.47
N GLY A 130 -2.14 -1.95 16.30
CA GLY A 130 -1.30 -1.14 17.18
C GLY A 130 0.22 -1.28 16.94
N GLU A 131 0.63 -2.08 15.95
CA GLU A 131 2.03 -2.20 15.58
C GLU A 131 2.53 -0.93 14.87
N SER A 132 3.76 -0.51 15.20
CA SER A 132 4.38 0.65 14.59
C SER A 132 5.67 0.27 13.88
N VAL A 133 5.89 0.88 12.72
CA VAL A 133 7.14 0.79 11.95
C VAL A 133 7.58 2.20 11.54
N GLU A 134 8.81 2.31 11.06
CA GLU A 134 9.32 3.54 10.46
C GLU A 134 9.14 3.51 8.94
N ILE A 135 8.45 4.52 8.38
CA ILE A 135 8.25 4.73 6.94
C ILE A 135 8.45 6.22 6.65
N LEU A 136 9.26 6.56 5.65
CA LEU A 136 9.62 7.94 5.31
C LEU A 136 10.23 8.69 6.52
N ASN A 137 11.05 8.01 7.32
CA ASN A 137 11.63 8.54 8.57
C ASN A 137 10.58 9.02 9.58
N LYS A 138 9.37 8.46 9.52
CA LYS A 138 8.25 8.79 10.41
C LYS A 138 7.68 7.54 11.04
N ARG A 139 7.18 7.67 12.26
CA ARG A 139 6.48 6.58 12.92
C ARG A 139 5.10 6.40 12.32
N VAL A 140 4.84 5.19 11.81
CA VAL A 140 3.55 4.76 11.24
C VAL A 140 2.98 3.67 12.13
N THR A 141 1.80 3.89 12.70
CA THR A 141 1.08 2.92 13.53
C THR A 141 -0.11 2.38 12.74
N PHE A 142 -0.15 1.07 12.53
CA PHE A 142 -1.26 0.39 11.87
C PHE A 142 -2.36 0.04 12.88
N PHE A 143 -3.61 0.11 12.45
CA PHE A 143 -4.74 -0.22 13.32
C PHE A 143 -5.88 -0.90 12.55
N ASP A 144 -6.55 -1.84 13.23
CA ASP A 144 -7.75 -2.49 12.74
C ASP A 144 -8.94 -1.54 12.88
N ILE A 145 -9.59 -1.22 11.77
CA ILE A 145 -10.78 -0.34 11.74
C ILE A 145 -12.05 -1.08 12.18
N GLN A 146 -11.97 -2.40 12.43
CA GLN A 146 -13.09 -3.25 12.81
C GLN A 146 -14.22 -3.26 11.78
N SER A 147 -13.84 -3.31 10.49
CA SER A 147 -14.79 -3.41 9.38
C SER A 147 -15.70 -4.63 9.53
N THR A 148 -16.96 -4.47 9.15
CA THR A 148 -17.99 -5.53 9.22
C THR A 148 -18.04 -6.40 7.97
N LYS A 149 -17.38 -6.00 6.86
CA LYS A 149 -17.41 -6.71 5.57
C LYS A 149 -16.15 -7.56 5.35
N ALA A 150 -15.00 -6.91 5.39
CA ALA A 150 -13.72 -7.55 5.25
C ALA A 150 -12.75 -6.91 6.25
N LYS A 151 -11.85 -7.69 6.84
CA LYS A 151 -10.82 -7.14 7.71
C LYS A 151 -10.06 -6.03 6.96
N GLN A 152 -10.00 -4.85 7.58
CA GLN A 152 -9.31 -3.68 7.05
C GLN A 152 -8.43 -3.07 8.10
N PHE A 153 -7.26 -2.60 7.67
CA PHE A 153 -6.38 -1.81 8.50
C PHE A 153 -6.25 -0.38 7.94
N GLY A 154 -6.25 0.57 8.85
CA GLY A 154 -5.80 1.93 8.61
C GLY A 154 -4.40 2.15 9.16
N PHE A 155 -3.89 3.36 9.01
CA PHE A 155 -2.65 3.78 9.65
C PHE A 155 -2.71 5.23 10.11
N CYS A 156 -1.90 5.55 11.14
CA CYS A 156 -1.63 6.90 11.60
C CYS A 156 -0.12 7.15 11.49
N MET A 157 0.27 8.18 10.77
CA MET A 157 1.66 8.62 10.58
C MET A 157 1.91 9.91 11.36
N GLU A 158 2.94 9.92 12.19
CA GLU A 158 3.39 11.10 12.93
C GLU A 158 4.23 12.00 12.01
N LEU A 159 3.77 13.22 11.73
CA LEU A 159 4.45 14.14 10.80
C LEU A 159 5.51 15.02 11.46
N GLY A 160 5.53 15.08 12.78
CA GLY A 160 6.32 16.00 13.60
C GLY A 160 5.47 17.15 14.14
N ASP A 161 5.99 17.88 15.13
CA ASP A 161 5.33 19.03 15.78
C ASP A 161 3.90 18.77 16.28
N GLY A 162 3.58 17.50 16.56
CA GLY A 162 2.25 17.07 17.00
C GLY A 162 1.24 16.86 15.86
N GLU A 163 1.64 17.08 14.61
CA GLU A 163 0.81 16.83 13.44
C GLU A 163 0.77 15.34 13.08
N ARG A 164 -0.34 14.89 12.54
CA ARG A 164 -0.58 13.50 12.12
C ARG A 164 -1.37 13.44 10.83
N LEU A 165 -1.05 12.42 10.02
CA LEU A 165 -1.85 11.98 8.88
C LEU A 165 -2.48 10.63 9.24
N THR A 166 -3.79 10.49 9.05
CA THR A 166 -4.49 9.24 9.34
C THR A 166 -5.32 8.78 8.14
N CYS A 167 -5.11 7.53 7.71
CA CYS A 167 -5.91 6.86 6.71
C CYS A 167 -6.81 5.83 7.42
N CYS A 168 -8.13 6.01 7.32
CA CYS A 168 -9.14 5.19 7.99
C CYS A 168 -9.79 4.12 7.09
N GLY A 169 -9.20 3.84 5.91
CA GLY A 169 -9.79 2.87 4.97
C GLY A 169 -11.00 3.44 4.21
N ASP A 170 -11.89 2.57 3.75
CA ASP A 170 -13.06 2.91 2.91
C ASP A 170 -14.43 2.48 3.49
N GLU A 171 -14.47 2.21 4.78
CA GLU A 171 -15.70 1.89 5.50
C GLU A 171 -16.27 3.13 6.23
N PRO A 172 -17.57 3.13 6.57
CA PRO A 172 -18.13 4.15 7.44
C PRO A 172 -17.40 4.24 8.78
N TYR A 173 -17.27 5.45 9.31
CA TYR A 173 -16.59 5.71 10.57
C TYR A 173 -17.00 4.72 11.68
N ASN A 174 -15.99 4.18 12.35
CA ASN A 174 -16.13 3.35 13.55
C ASN A 174 -15.50 4.09 14.75
N PRO A 175 -16.15 4.10 15.94
CA PRO A 175 -15.61 4.75 17.14
C PRO A 175 -14.19 4.29 17.54
N CYS A 176 -13.75 3.09 17.16
CA CYS A 176 -12.39 2.61 17.43
C CYS A 176 -11.32 3.44 16.72
N GLU A 177 -11.65 4.11 15.62
CA GLU A 177 -10.75 4.96 14.85
C GLU A 177 -10.49 6.31 15.52
N LYS A 178 -11.40 6.78 16.42
CA LYS A 178 -11.33 8.10 17.02
C LYS A 178 -9.95 8.41 17.59
N LYS A 179 -9.37 7.50 18.36
CA LYS A 179 -8.05 7.70 19.00
C LYS A 179 -6.90 7.93 18.01
N TYR A 180 -7.06 7.46 16.77
CA TYR A 180 -6.06 7.63 15.70
C TYR A 180 -6.35 8.85 14.82
N ALA A 181 -7.64 9.10 14.53
CA ALA A 181 -8.08 10.17 13.65
C ALA A 181 -8.27 11.53 14.36
N GLU A 182 -8.52 11.52 15.68
CA GLU A 182 -8.72 12.76 16.45
C GLU A 182 -7.46 13.63 16.41
N ASN A 183 -7.64 14.91 16.06
CA ASN A 183 -6.57 15.89 15.86
C ASN A 183 -5.56 15.52 14.72
N SER A 184 -5.97 14.72 13.75
CA SER A 184 -5.18 14.57 12.52
C SER A 184 -5.24 15.85 11.70
N THR A 185 -4.11 16.22 11.11
CA THR A 185 -4.01 17.36 10.20
C THR A 185 -4.58 17.01 8.83
N LEU A 186 -4.48 15.74 8.44
CA LEU A 186 -5.02 15.17 7.22
C LEU A 186 -5.50 13.73 7.46
#